data_2f9c1d048ce4c764a36de44fc1ec949c
#
_entry.id   2f9c1d048ce4c764a36de44fc1ec949c
#
_cell.length_a   1.000
_cell.length_b   1.000
_cell.length_c   1.000
_cell.angle_alpha   90.00
_cell.angle_beta   90.00
_cell.angle_gamma   90.00
#
_symmetry.space_group_name_H-M   'P 1'
#
loop_
_entity.id
_entity.type
_entity.pdbx_description
1 polymer ?
#
loop_
_entity_poly.entity_id
_entity_poly.type
_entity_poly.pdbx_seq_one_letter_code
_entity_poly.pdbx_strand_id
1 'polypeptide(L)'
;KAFILHLVYPVTAMHAPALPALKRAPKLMWLDTGLVNFAANIQTEVLHDRTLMDTWQGAIAEHIVAQQLQVLLDEQYISDLHFWVRDKQGSNAETDFVWQKGTQIIPVEVKCGKNAHLRSLHSFMDLSGGDLAVRIWSGPYSIDDVKTVAGKSFRLINLPFYYLGSLPKILSSI
;
A
#
# COMPACT_ATOMS: atom_id res chain seq x y z
N LYS A 1 22.67 -12.14 7.58
CA LYS A 1 21.85 -10.96 7.99
C LYS A 1 20.45 -11.48 8.27
N ALA A 2 19.95 -11.28 9.51
CA ALA A 2 18.55 -11.52 9.80
C ALA A 2 17.76 -10.29 9.30
N PHE A 3 16.99 -10.45 8.25
CA PHE A 3 16.15 -9.38 7.67
C PHE A 3 14.88 -9.19 8.53
N ILE A 4 15.06 -8.82 9.80
CA ILE A 4 13.95 -8.59 10.74
C ILE A 4 13.23 -7.27 10.43
N LEU A 5 13.96 -6.32 9.87
CA LEU A 5 13.49 -4.98 9.51
C LEU A 5 13.77 -4.71 8.05
N HIS A 6 12.76 -4.17 7.35
CA HIS A 6 12.85 -3.74 5.98
C HIS A 6 12.54 -2.24 5.87
N LEU A 7 13.38 -1.49 5.14
CA LEU A 7 13.18 -0.07 4.90
C LEU A 7 12.46 0.12 3.56
N VAL A 8 11.24 0.61 3.62
CA VAL A 8 10.45 0.97 2.44
C VAL A 8 10.64 2.45 2.17
N TYR A 9 11.35 2.78 1.09
CA TYR A 9 11.61 4.18 0.72
C TYR A 9 10.48 4.78 -0.10
N PRO A 10 10.21 6.09 0.07
CA PRO A 10 9.23 6.76 -0.77
C PRO A 10 9.76 6.98 -2.19
N VAL A 11 8.84 7.03 -3.14
CA VAL A 11 9.04 7.54 -4.49
C VAL A 11 8.20 8.79 -4.70
N THR A 12 8.66 9.74 -5.51
CA THR A 12 7.89 10.91 -5.92
C THR A 12 7.43 10.82 -7.37
N ALA A 13 8.01 9.89 -8.12
CA ALA A 13 7.66 9.63 -9.51
C ALA A 13 6.27 9.02 -9.62
N MET A 14 5.57 9.35 -10.70
CA MET A 14 4.28 8.82 -11.07
C MET A 14 4.35 7.90 -12.30
N HIS A 15 5.53 7.76 -12.86
CA HIS A 15 5.88 6.86 -13.96
C HIS A 15 7.18 6.14 -13.65
N ALA A 16 7.36 4.96 -14.20
CA ALA A 16 8.59 4.19 -14.07
C ALA A 16 9.81 4.94 -14.67
N PRO A 17 11.01 4.73 -14.13
CA PRO A 17 11.29 3.84 -12.99
C PRO A 17 10.90 4.43 -11.62
N ALA A 18 10.43 3.57 -10.71
CA ALA A 18 10.14 3.95 -9.33
C ALA A 18 11.45 4.03 -8.53
N LEU A 19 12.16 5.16 -8.64
CA LEU A 19 13.43 5.37 -7.95
C LEU A 19 13.22 5.91 -6.54
N PRO A 20 13.90 5.35 -5.53
CA PRO A 20 13.76 5.76 -4.14
C PRO A 20 14.27 7.18 -3.89
N ALA A 21 13.49 7.98 -3.19
CA ALA A 21 13.87 9.31 -2.71
C ALA A 21 14.64 9.20 -1.39
N LEU A 22 15.91 8.80 -1.44
CA LEU A 22 16.75 8.47 -0.28
C LEU A 22 16.93 9.62 0.74
N LYS A 23 16.65 10.86 0.36
CA LYS A 23 16.68 12.02 1.28
C LYS A 23 15.43 12.13 2.16
N ARG A 24 14.40 11.33 1.89
CA ARG A 24 13.17 11.30 2.67
C ARG A 24 13.18 10.11 3.64
N ALA A 25 12.49 10.27 4.76
CA ALA A 25 12.37 9.20 5.75
C ALA A 25 11.67 7.97 5.17
N PRO A 26 12.23 6.77 5.28
CA PRO A 26 11.56 5.53 4.90
C PRO A 26 10.53 5.12 5.96
N LYS A 27 9.56 4.30 5.54
CA LYS A 27 8.76 3.49 6.47
C LYS A 27 9.58 2.30 6.96
N LEU A 28 9.44 1.96 8.24
CA LEU A 28 10.06 0.78 8.82
C LEU A 28 9.02 -0.34 8.89
N MET A 29 9.26 -1.40 8.14
CA MET A 29 8.41 -2.59 8.14
C MET A 29 9.14 -3.73 8.83
N TRP A 30 8.43 -4.41 9.74
CA TRP A 30 8.92 -5.59 10.44
C TRP A 30 8.58 -6.85 9.64
N LEU A 31 9.44 -7.84 9.72
CA LEU A 31 9.22 -9.14 9.10
C LEU A 31 7.96 -9.85 9.63
N ASP A 32 7.62 -9.59 10.88
CA ASP A 32 6.54 -10.28 11.58
C ASP A 32 5.71 -9.30 12.43
N THR A 33 4.40 -9.42 12.36
CA THR A 33 3.47 -8.57 13.12
C THR A 33 3.49 -8.85 14.62
N GLY A 34 3.88 -10.04 15.05
CA GLY A 34 4.14 -10.37 16.45
C GLY A 34 5.28 -9.54 17.02
N LEU A 35 6.34 -9.29 16.23
CA LEU A 35 7.43 -8.38 16.62
C LEU A 35 6.96 -6.94 16.74
N VAL A 36 6.03 -6.48 15.89
CA VAL A 36 5.42 -5.15 16.00
C VAL A 36 4.66 -5.01 17.32
N ASN A 37 3.82 -5.99 17.65
CA ASN A 37 3.06 -6.01 18.90
C ASN A 37 3.97 -6.09 20.12
N PHE A 38 5.05 -6.88 20.03
CA PHE A 38 6.06 -6.96 21.08
C PHE A 38 6.76 -5.62 21.31
N ALA A 39 7.23 -4.99 20.25
CA ALA A 39 7.91 -3.70 20.33
C ALA A 39 7.00 -2.58 20.85
N ALA A 40 5.69 -2.66 20.57
CA ALA A 40 4.69 -1.74 21.09
C ALA A 40 4.25 -2.06 22.52
N ASN A 41 4.67 -3.20 23.09
CA ASN A 41 4.29 -3.70 24.41
C ASN A 41 2.76 -3.84 24.63
N ILE A 42 2.07 -4.33 23.60
CA ILE A 42 0.60 -4.47 23.57
C ILE A 42 0.14 -5.91 23.25
N GLN A 43 1.00 -6.90 23.46
CA GLN A 43 0.73 -8.30 23.10
C GLN A 43 -0.53 -8.86 23.79
N THR A 44 -0.70 -8.54 25.06
CA THR A 44 -1.84 -9.00 25.86
C THR A 44 -3.11 -8.27 25.47
N GLU A 45 -3.02 -6.97 25.26
CA GLU A 45 -4.14 -6.08 24.94
C GLU A 45 -4.73 -6.42 23.57
N VAL A 46 -3.89 -6.71 22.57
CA VAL A 46 -4.34 -7.12 21.24
C VAL A 46 -5.22 -8.38 21.27
N LEU A 47 -5.02 -9.25 22.25
CA LEU A 47 -5.80 -10.48 22.42
C LEU A 47 -7.14 -10.24 23.13
N HIS A 48 -7.25 -9.18 23.94
CA HIS A 48 -8.37 -8.98 24.85
C HIS A 48 -9.21 -7.72 24.60
N ASP A 49 -8.63 -6.68 24.00
CA ASP A 49 -9.32 -5.38 23.81
C ASP A 49 -9.67 -5.14 22.33
N ARG A 50 -10.98 -5.19 22.02
CA ARG A 50 -11.49 -4.93 20.68
C ARG A 50 -11.38 -3.46 20.26
N THR A 51 -11.34 -2.51 21.19
CA THR A 51 -11.26 -1.07 20.90
C THR A 51 -9.85 -0.65 20.49
N LEU A 52 -8.84 -1.27 21.10
CA LEU A 52 -7.44 -1.11 20.68
C LEU A 52 -7.24 -1.63 19.25
N MET A 53 -7.94 -2.70 18.90
CA MET A 53 -7.89 -3.28 17.56
C MET A 53 -8.29 -2.29 16.47
N ASP A 54 -9.28 -1.43 16.69
CA ASP A 54 -9.74 -0.49 15.65
C ASP A 54 -8.66 0.53 15.26
N THR A 55 -7.88 1.02 16.21
CA THR A 55 -6.79 1.97 15.96
C THR A 55 -5.53 1.27 15.43
N TRP A 56 -5.23 0.07 15.95
CA TRP A 56 -4.01 -0.67 15.64
C TRP A 56 -4.12 -1.51 14.35
N GLN A 57 -5.34 -1.91 13.98
CA GLN A 57 -5.62 -2.74 12.80
C GLN A 57 -5.07 -2.14 11.51
N GLY A 58 -5.12 -0.82 11.33
CA GLY A 58 -4.58 -0.15 10.16
C GLY A 58 -3.08 -0.40 10.00
N ALA A 59 -2.30 -0.16 11.07
CA ALA A 59 -0.85 -0.35 11.06
C ALA A 59 -0.47 -1.83 10.84
N ILE A 60 -1.15 -2.76 11.49
CA ILE A 60 -0.92 -4.20 11.31
C ILE A 60 -1.29 -4.65 9.89
N ALA A 61 -2.39 -4.14 9.35
CA ALA A 61 -2.80 -4.45 7.98
C ALA A 61 -1.77 -3.98 6.94
N GLU A 62 -1.23 -2.77 7.10
CA GLU A 62 -0.14 -2.29 6.25
C GLU A 62 1.09 -3.18 6.35
N HIS A 63 1.47 -3.65 7.56
CA HIS A 63 2.59 -4.58 7.74
C HIS A 63 2.36 -5.92 7.03
N ILE A 64 1.17 -6.52 7.18
CA ILE A 64 0.80 -7.78 6.51
C ILE A 64 0.86 -7.60 4.99
N VAL A 65 0.33 -6.49 4.48
CA VAL A 65 0.35 -6.18 3.04
C VAL A 65 1.78 -5.96 2.56
N ALA A 66 2.62 -5.23 3.32
CA ALA A 66 4.02 -5.01 2.97
C ALA A 66 4.79 -6.33 2.84
N GLN A 67 4.63 -7.25 3.80
CA GLN A 67 5.26 -8.58 3.78
C GLN A 67 4.85 -9.35 2.53
N GLN A 68 3.56 -9.39 2.22
CA GLN A 68 3.04 -10.09 1.04
C GLN A 68 3.51 -9.46 -0.27
N LEU A 69 3.47 -8.13 -0.38
CA LEU A 69 3.94 -7.43 -1.58
C LEU A 69 5.45 -7.65 -1.79
N GLN A 70 6.26 -7.65 -0.73
CA GLN A 70 7.70 -7.90 -0.83
C GLN A 70 7.97 -9.31 -1.39
N VAL A 71 7.28 -10.32 -0.89
CA VAL A 71 7.42 -11.71 -1.42
C VAL A 71 7.05 -11.76 -2.91
N LEU A 72 5.95 -11.10 -3.31
CA LEU A 72 5.52 -11.07 -4.71
C LEU A 72 6.51 -10.33 -5.62
N LEU A 73 7.19 -9.30 -5.13
CA LEU A 73 8.23 -8.58 -5.86
C LEU A 73 9.50 -9.43 -5.99
N ASP A 74 9.90 -10.13 -4.93
CA ASP A 74 11.06 -11.02 -4.93
C ASP A 74 10.88 -12.19 -5.90
N GLU A 75 9.68 -12.79 -5.98
CA GLU A 75 9.32 -13.82 -6.93
C GLU A 75 9.42 -13.36 -8.40
N GLN A 76 9.21 -12.08 -8.66
CA GLN A 76 9.28 -11.49 -9.99
C GLN A 76 10.66 -10.89 -10.33
N TYR A 77 11.63 -10.99 -9.43
CA TYR A 77 12.94 -10.32 -9.55
C TYR A 77 12.82 -8.79 -9.76
N ILE A 78 11.73 -8.20 -9.22
CA ILE A 78 11.51 -6.77 -9.25
C ILE A 78 12.06 -6.17 -7.97
N SER A 79 12.53 -4.95 -8.07
CA SER A 79 13.18 -4.18 -7.00
C SER A 79 12.34 -4.03 -5.72
N ASP A 80 12.92 -3.34 -4.75
CA ASP A 80 12.35 -3.09 -3.43
C ASP A 80 10.93 -2.51 -3.46
N LEU A 81 10.17 -2.81 -2.39
CA LEU A 81 8.87 -2.21 -2.13
C LEU A 81 9.02 -0.70 -1.89
N HIS A 82 8.12 0.07 -2.45
CA HIS A 82 8.06 1.51 -2.32
C HIS A 82 6.65 2.01 -1.96
N PHE A 83 6.58 3.23 -1.44
CA PHE A 83 5.34 3.98 -1.30
C PHE A 83 5.45 5.33 -2.02
N TRP A 84 4.33 5.98 -2.33
CA TRP A 84 4.38 7.27 -3.00
C TRP A 84 4.09 8.41 -2.04
N VAL A 85 4.85 9.50 -2.20
CA VAL A 85 4.60 10.77 -1.55
C VAL A 85 4.55 11.89 -2.59
N ARG A 86 3.64 12.82 -2.40
CA ARG A 86 3.55 13.99 -3.26
C ARG A 86 4.75 14.90 -3.04
N ASP A 87 5.44 15.25 -4.14
CA ASP A 87 6.57 16.18 -4.10
C ASP A 87 6.09 17.65 -4.15
N LYS A 88 5.39 18.06 -3.08
CA LYS A 88 4.93 19.44 -2.89
C LYS A 88 5.08 19.81 -1.42
N GLN A 89 5.74 20.95 -1.17
CA GLN A 89 5.91 21.47 0.20
C GLN A 89 4.55 21.64 0.89
N GLY A 90 4.40 21.12 2.11
CA GLY A 90 3.15 21.17 2.88
C GLY A 90 2.08 20.17 2.43
N SER A 91 2.38 19.26 1.51
CA SER A 91 1.47 18.17 1.14
C SER A 91 1.70 16.94 2.00
N ASN A 92 0.62 16.40 2.54
CA ASN A 92 0.61 15.12 3.28
C ASN A 92 0.00 13.98 2.45
N ALA A 93 -0.12 14.14 1.12
CA ALA A 93 -0.66 13.09 0.29
C ALA A 93 0.39 11.96 0.12
N GLU A 94 0.01 10.77 0.54
CA GLU A 94 0.82 9.57 0.54
C GLU A 94 -0.07 8.37 0.22
N THR A 95 0.37 7.45 -0.67
CA THR A 95 -0.25 6.12 -0.83
C THR A 95 0.57 5.11 -0.03
N ASP A 96 -0.08 4.05 0.47
CA ASP A 96 0.59 3.10 1.36
C ASP A 96 1.71 2.36 0.64
N PHE A 97 1.47 1.94 -0.61
CA PHE A 97 2.48 1.31 -1.47
C PHE A 97 2.27 1.69 -2.94
N VAL A 98 3.24 1.30 -3.77
CA VAL A 98 3.14 1.36 -5.23
C VAL A 98 3.60 0.05 -5.84
N TRP A 99 2.97 -0.32 -6.96
CA TRP A 99 3.34 -1.47 -7.78
C TRP A 99 3.75 -0.98 -9.16
N GLN A 100 4.94 -1.34 -9.61
CA GLN A 100 5.36 -1.03 -10.97
C GLN A 100 4.95 -2.14 -11.93
N LYS A 101 4.21 -1.77 -12.99
CA LYS A 101 3.87 -2.65 -14.12
C LYS A 101 4.37 -1.99 -15.41
N GLY A 102 5.45 -2.52 -15.98
CA GLY A 102 6.07 -1.88 -17.14
C GLY A 102 6.46 -0.43 -16.86
N THR A 103 5.91 0.50 -17.63
CA THR A 103 6.14 1.95 -17.46
C THR A 103 5.17 2.63 -16.49
N GLN A 104 4.15 1.93 -16.03
CA GLN A 104 3.13 2.46 -15.14
C GLN A 104 3.46 2.18 -13.67
N ILE A 105 3.26 3.19 -12.82
CA ILE A 105 3.23 3.05 -11.37
C ILE A 105 1.77 3.01 -10.93
N ILE A 106 1.36 1.92 -10.30
CA ILE A 106 0.00 1.68 -9.81
C ILE A 106 -0.01 1.94 -8.30
N PRO A 107 -0.81 2.89 -7.80
CA PRO A 107 -0.93 3.13 -6.36
C PRO A 107 -1.71 1.99 -5.70
N VAL A 108 -1.24 1.58 -4.52
CA VAL A 108 -1.86 0.56 -3.68
C VAL A 108 -2.19 1.19 -2.33
N GLU A 109 -3.45 1.14 -1.96
CA GLU A 109 -3.96 1.68 -0.70
C GLU A 109 -4.50 0.55 0.17
N VAL A 110 -4.18 0.54 1.46
CA VAL A 110 -4.63 -0.46 2.43
C VAL A 110 -5.72 0.13 3.30
N LYS A 111 -6.86 -0.53 3.42
CA LYS A 111 -7.98 -0.04 4.22
C LYS A 111 -8.60 -1.14 5.06
N CYS A 112 -8.54 -0.96 6.38
CA CYS A 112 -9.34 -1.71 7.34
C CYS A 112 -10.62 -0.94 7.64
N GLY A 113 -11.79 -1.55 7.44
CA GLY A 113 -13.08 -0.96 7.75
C GLY A 113 -13.85 -0.37 6.57
N LYS A 114 -15.13 -0.01 6.84
CA LYS A 114 -16.13 0.33 5.81
C LYS A 114 -16.00 1.76 5.26
N ASN A 115 -15.46 2.72 6.03
CA ASN A 115 -15.48 4.16 5.71
C ASN A 115 -14.11 4.69 5.26
N ALA A 116 -13.48 3.99 4.36
CA ALA A 116 -12.15 4.32 3.93
C ALA A 116 -12.15 5.38 2.81
N HIS A 117 -11.87 6.62 3.16
CA HIS A 117 -11.61 7.66 2.18
C HIS A 117 -10.29 7.38 1.43
N LEU A 118 -10.33 7.47 0.10
CA LEU A 118 -9.18 7.24 -0.77
C LEU A 118 -8.56 8.57 -1.28
N ARG A 119 -8.45 9.57 -0.39
CA ARG A 119 -8.01 10.92 -0.79
C ARG A 119 -6.62 10.95 -1.41
N SER A 120 -5.67 10.24 -0.81
CA SER A 120 -4.29 10.17 -1.32
C SER A 120 -4.22 9.44 -2.64
N LEU A 121 -4.94 8.31 -2.76
CA LEU A 121 -5.05 7.55 -3.99
C LEU A 121 -5.67 8.42 -5.10
N HIS A 122 -6.75 9.15 -4.83
CA HIS A 122 -7.34 10.10 -5.79
C HIS A 122 -6.35 11.20 -6.18
N SER A 123 -5.58 11.74 -5.21
CA SER A 123 -4.54 12.73 -5.49
C SER A 123 -3.45 12.17 -6.41
N PHE A 124 -3.03 10.92 -6.20
CA PHE A 124 -2.10 10.25 -7.11
C PHE A 124 -2.71 10.11 -8.51
N MET A 125 -3.95 9.63 -8.60
CA MET A 125 -4.63 9.43 -9.88
C MET A 125 -4.82 10.74 -10.66
N ASP A 126 -5.13 11.86 -9.99
CA ASP A 126 -5.25 13.17 -10.62
C ASP A 126 -3.93 13.67 -11.21
N LEU A 127 -2.79 13.33 -10.60
CA LEU A 127 -1.46 13.77 -10.99
C LEU A 127 -0.78 12.83 -12.00
N SER A 128 -1.03 11.54 -11.87
CA SER A 128 -0.49 10.52 -12.78
C SER A 128 -1.32 10.43 -14.05
N GLY A 129 -0.74 10.08 -15.16
CA GLY A 129 -1.50 9.74 -16.38
C GLY A 129 -2.18 8.37 -16.29
N GLY A 130 -2.02 7.63 -15.19
CA GLY A 130 -2.52 6.27 -15.00
C GLY A 130 -4.04 6.15 -14.96
N ASP A 131 -4.54 4.96 -15.20
CA ASP A 131 -5.97 4.61 -15.25
C ASP A 131 -6.33 3.44 -14.32
N LEU A 132 -5.38 2.99 -13.50
CA LEU A 132 -5.54 1.82 -12.65
C LEU A 132 -5.00 2.09 -11.23
N ALA A 133 -5.76 1.67 -10.23
CA ALA A 133 -5.38 1.72 -8.82
C ALA A 133 -5.85 0.45 -8.09
N VAL A 134 -5.23 0.13 -6.97
CA VAL A 134 -5.57 -1.02 -6.14
C VAL A 134 -5.93 -0.56 -4.74
N ARG A 135 -7.03 -1.07 -4.20
CA ARG A 135 -7.36 -0.99 -2.77
C ARG A 135 -7.36 -2.39 -2.18
N ILE A 136 -6.55 -2.61 -1.16
CA ILE A 136 -6.55 -3.84 -0.37
C ILE A 136 -7.41 -3.60 0.86
N TRP A 137 -8.45 -4.42 1.05
CA TRP A 137 -9.47 -4.16 2.06
C TRP A 137 -10.14 -5.40 2.60
N SER A 138 -10.99 -5.24 3.61
CA SER A 138 -11.75 -6.34 4.24
C SER A 138 -13.05 -6.72 3.52
N GLY A 139 -13.39 -6.03 2.42
CA GLY A 139 -14.58 -6.31 1.63
C GLY A 139 -14.35 -7.29 0.46
N PRO A 140 -15.36 -7.51 -0.38
CA PRO A 140 -15.28 -8.43 -1.51
C PRO A 140 -14.37 -7.91 -2.64
N TYR A 141 -13.97 -8.84 -3.51
CA TYR A 141 -13.30 -8.51 -4.77
C TYR A 141 -14.26 -7.82 -5.73
N SER A 142 -13.84 -6.70 -6.31
CA SER A 142 -14.52 -6.04 -7.43
C SER A 142 -13.52 -5.22 -8.26
N ILE A 143 -13.92 -4.86 -9.46
CA ILE A 143 -13.25 -3.86 -10.30
C ILE A 143 -14.31 -2.82 -10.62
N ASP A 144 -14.10 -1.61 -10.14
CA ASP A 144 -15.06 -0.52 -10.22
C ASP A 144 -14.52 0.63 -11.06
N ASP A 145 -15.37 1.20 -11.91
CA ASP A 145 -15.07 2.47 -12.58
C ASP A 145 -15.35 3.62 -11.61
N VAL A 146 -14.30 4.34 -11.25
CA VAL A 146 -14.33 5.39 -10.24
C VAL A 146 -13.91 6.72 -10.86
N LYS A 147 -14.43 7.82 -10.32
CA LYS A 147 -13.98 9.17 -10.66
C LYS A 147 -13.35 9.84 -9.45
N THR A 148 -12.25 10.54 -9.68
CA THR A 148 -11.68 11.44 -8.67
C THR A 148 -12.57 12.64 -8.45
N VAL A 149 -12.29 13.43 -7.39
CA VAL A 149 -12.98 14.69 -7.16
C VAL A 149 -12.77 15.69 -8.33
N ALA A 150 -11.61 15.63 -8.99
CA ALA A 150 -11.33 16.45 -10.18
C ALA A 150 -11.98 15.91 -11.48
N GLY A 151 -12.70 14.78 -11.40
CA GLY A 151 -13.45 14.21 -12.53
C GLY A 151 -12.67 13.20 -13.38
N LYS A 152 -11.42 12.87 -13.03
CA LYS A 152 -10.64 11.85 -13.75
C LYS A 152 -11.18 10.46 -13.50
N SER A 153 -11.49 9.72 -14.58
CA SER A 153 -11.92 8.32 -14.50
C SER A 153 -10.73 7.37 -14.39
N PHE A 154 -10.87 6.31 -13.58
CA PHE A 154 -9.91 5.23 -13.45
C PHE A 154 -10.60 3.96 -12.96
N ARG A 155 -9.96 2.82 -13.15
CA ARG A 155 -10.42 1.53 -12.61
C ARG A 155 -9.79 1.30 -11.25
N LEU A 156 -10.62 0.98 -10.26
CA LEU A 156 -10.21 0.61 -8.91
C LEU A 156 -10.41 -0.88 -8.71
N ILE A 157 -9.32 -1.60 -8.54
CA ILE A 157 -9.35 -3.00 -8.11
C ILE A 157 -9.51 -3.02 -6.59
N ASN A 158 -10.64 -3.52 -6.12
CA ASN A 158 -10.86 -3.80 -4.70
C ASN A 158 -10.48 -5.24 -4.42
N LEU A 159 -9.40 -5.45 -3.68
CA LEU A 159 -8.80 -6.75 -3.46
C LEU A 159 -8.88 -7.13 -1.98
N PRO A 160 -9.56 -8.23 -1.62
CA PRO A 160 -9.55 -8.75 -0.26
C PRO A 160 -8.12 -9.11 0.20
N PHE A 161 -7.80 -8.93 1.49
CA PHE A 161 -6.49 -9.27 2.05
C PHE A 161 -6.04 -10.70 1.70
N TYR A 162 -6.94 -11.68 1.84
CA TYR A 162 -6.65 -13.09 1.56
C TYR A 162 -6.41 -13.39 0.07
N TYR A 163 -6.73 -12.44 -0.82
CA TYR A 163 -6.58 -12.63 -2.27
C TYR A 163 -5.35 -11.89 -2.84
N LEU A 164 -4.57 -11.25 -1.98
CA LEU A 164 -3.43 -10.40 -2.37
C LEU A 164 -2.38 -11.17 -3.19
N GLY A 165 -2.13 -12.44 -2.88
CA GLY A 165 -1.23 -13.29 -3.67
C GLY A 165 -1.57 -13.41 -5.17
N SER A 166 -2.81 -13.10 -5.55
CA SER A 166 -3.26 -13.09 -6.95
C SER A 166 -3.00 -11.76 -7.67
N LEU A 167 -2.51 -10.73 -6.98
CA LEU A 167 -2.33 -9.38 -7.54
C LEU A 167 -1.55 -9.38 -8.87
N PRO A 168 -0.38 -10.05 -9.01
CA PRO A 168 0.36 -10.04 -10.25
C PRO A 168 -0.43 -10.62 -11.42
N LYS A 169 -1.17 -11.72 -11.17
CA LYS A 169 -2.00 -12.37 -12.17
C LYS A 169 -3.17 -11.47 -12.60
N ILE A 170 -3.83 -10.82 -11.64
CA ILE A 170 -4.93 -9.88 -11.91
C ILE A 170 -4.41 -8.71 -12.75
N LEU A 171 -3.30 -8.10 -12.35
CA LEU A 171 -2.70 -6.99 -13.09
C LEU A 171 -2.24 -7.39 -14.50
N SER A 172 -1.83 -8.63 -14.71
CA SER A 172 -1.43 -9.14 -16.04
C SER A 172 -2.62 -9.39 -16.97
N SER A 173 -3.82 -9.58 -16.42
CA SER A 173 -5.05 -9.85 -17.19
C SER A 173 -5.81 -8.59 -17.62
N ILE A 174 -5.42 -7.43 -17.10
CA ILE A 174 -6.00 -6.11 -17.37
C ILE A 174 -5.06 -5.28 -18.26
#